data_64f25908779e1f47e6ed738d8c297904
#
_entry.id   64f25908779e1f47e6ed738d8c297904
#
_cell.length_a   1.000
_cell.length_b   1.000
_cell.length_c   1.000
_cell.angle_alpha   90.00
_cell.angle_beta   90.00
_cell.angle_gamma   90.00
#
_symmetry.space_group_name_H-M   'P 1'
#
loop_
_entity.id
_entity.type
_entity.pdbx_description
1 polymer ?
#
loop_
_entity_poly.entity_id
_entity_poly.type
_entity_poly.pdbx_seq_one_letter_code
_entity_poly.pdbx_strand_id
1 'polypeptide(L)'
;MNCELPEVQAGFRKGRGTRDQIANIRWIMEKAREFQKNIYFCFIDYGKAFDCVDHNKLWKILKEIGIPDQLTCLLGNLCAGQEATVRHGYGTIDWYQIGKGVCQGCILSPCLFNLYAEYIVRNAGLEEAQAGIKISGRNINNFRYADDTTLNGRK
;
A
#
# COMPACT_ATOMS: atom_id res chain seq x y z
N MET A 1 12.32 6.85 -7.37
CA MET A 1 11.08 6.13 -7.00
C MET A 1 10.60 6.37 -5.56
N ASN A 2 11.42 6.84 -4.64
CA ASN A 2 10.98 7.20 -3.27
C ASN A 2 10.22 8.53 -3.15
N CYS A 3 10.21 9.35 -4.19
CA CYS A 3 9.64 10.71 -4.13
C CYS A 3 8.12 10.78 -4.26
N GLU A 4 7.49 9.72 -4.78
CA GLU A 4 6.04 9.70 -5.06
C GLU A 4 5.21 9.10 -3.92
N LEU A 5 5.85 8.42 -2.97
CA LEU A 5 5.16 7.81 -1.84
C LEU A 5 5.14 8.76 -0.65
N PRO A 6 3.96 8.97 -0.02
CA PRO A 6 3.84 9.82 1.16
C PRO A 6 4.64 9.26 2.34
N GLU A 7 5.00 10.13 3.28
CA GLU A 7 5.75 9.74 4.48
C GLU A 7 5.03 8.72 5.37
N VAL A 8 3.72 8.68 5.28
CA VAL A 8 2.87 7.76 6.06
C VAL A 8 3.01 6.30 5.64
N GLN A 9 3.43 6.02 4.39
CA GLN A 9 3.74 4.67 3.94
C GLN A 9 5.17 4.29 4.34
N ALA A 10 5.30 3.29 5.19
CA ALA A 10 6.58 2.79 5.66
C ALA A 10 6.98 1.44 5.06
N GLY A 11 6.02 0.69 4.50
CA GLY A 11 6.26 -0.63 3.93
C GLY A 11 7.20 -0.60 2.74
N PHE A 12 8.15 -1.54 2.72
CA PHE A 12 9.15 -1.70 1.66
C PHE A 12 10.03 -0.46 1.40
N ARG A 13 10.21 0.40 2.40
CA ARG A 13 11.07 1.58 2.31
C ARG A 13 12.33 1.40 3.16
N LYS A 14 13.48 1.79 2.59
CA LYS A 14 14.76 1.75 3.31
C LYS A 14 14.71 2.64 4.54
N GLY A 15 15.12 2.11 5.69
CA GLY A 15 15.18 2.83 6.96
C GLY A 15 13.81 3.05 7.62
N ARG A 16 12.75 2.41 7.15
CA ARG A 16 11.42 2.42 7.76
C ARG A 16 11.05 1.00 8.19
N GLY A 17 10.49 0.86 9.37
CA GLY A 17 10.12 -0.43 9.92
C GLY A 17 8.77 -0.41 10.64
N THR A 18 8.23 -1.59 10.92
CA THR A 18 7.01 -1.75 11.73
C THR A 18 7.16 -1.13 13.11
N ARG A 19 8.37 -1.20 13.69
CA ARG A 19 8.68 -0.58 15.01
C ARG A 19 8.42 0.91 15.01
N ASP A 20 8.75 1.62 13.92
CA ASP A 20 8.53 3.06 13.82
C ASP A 20 7.04 3.38 13.81
N GLN A 21 6.23 2.58 13.08
CA GLN A 21 4.78 2.76 13.05
C GLN A 21 4.13 2.44 14.40
N ILE A 22 4.59 1.39 15.09
CA ILE A 22 4.13 1.05 16.43
C ILE A 22 4.48 2.19 17.42
N ALA A 23 5.69 2.74 17.33
CA ALA A 23 6.12 3.86 18.16
C ALA A 23 5.26 5.11 17.92
N ASN A 24 4.94 5.42 16.65
CA ASN A 24 4.07 6.53 16.30
C ASN A 24 2.66 6.37 16.89
N ILE A 25 2.06 5.18 16.76
CA ILE A 25 0.73 4.89 17.33
C ILE A 25 0.75 5.00 18.85
N ARG A 26 1.76 4.42 19.51
CA ARG A 26 1.93 4.52 20.98
C ARG A 26 2.05 5.96 21.44
N TRP A 27 2.89 6.73 20.75
CA TRP A 27 3.05 8.14 21.06
C TRP A 27 1.75 8.93 20.94
N ILE A 28 0.95 8.68 19.90
CA ILE A 28 -0.38 9.28 19.75
C ILE A 28 -1.30 8.89 20.91
N MET A 29 -1.31 7.62 21.29
CA MET A 29 -2.13 7.14 22.42
C MET A 29 -1.73 7.81 23.74
N GLU A 30 -0.43 7.93 24.01
CA GLU A 30 0.11 8.60 25.20
C GLU A 30 -0.30 10.08 25.22
N LYS A 31 -0.14 10.78 24.09
CA LYS A 31 -0.55 12.20 23.98
C LYS A 31 -2.06 12.38 24.10
N ALA A 32 -2.85 11.53 23.52
CA ALA A 32 -4.29 11.57 23.69
C ALA A 32 -4.72 11.39 25.15
N ARG A 33 -4.05 10.48 25.86
CA ARG A 33 -4.25 10.25 27.30
C ARG A 33 -3.84 11.46 28.14
N GLU A 34 -2.67 12.04 27.85
CA GLU A 34 -2.15 13.23 28.54
C GLU A 34 -3.14 14.41 28.41
N PHE A 35 -3.68 14.62 27.22
CA PHE A 35 -4.63 15.72 26.96
C PHE A 35 -6.11 15.32 27.15
N GLN A 36 -6.38 14.14 27.70
CA GLN A 36 -7.74 13.61 27.92
C GLN A 36 -8.63 13.69 26.66
N LYS A 37 -8.06 13.38 25.49
CA LYS A 37 -8.76 13.38 24.21
C LYS A 37 -9.09 11.96 23.78
N ASN A 38 -10.34 11.75 23.36
CA ASN A 38 -10.72 10.48 22.76
C ASN A 38 -10.14 10.38 21.36
N ILE A 39 -9.50 9.25 21.07
CA ILE A 39 -9.03 8.89 19.74
C ILE A 39 -9.61 7.55 19.35
N TYR A 40 -9.81 7.38 18.06
CA TYR A 40 -10.36 6.17 17.47
C TYR A 40 -9.38 5.66 16.42
N PHE A 41 -9.15 4.36 16.39
CA PHE A 41 -8.36 3.69 15.37
C PHE A 41 -9.22 2.71 14.61
N CYS A 42 -9.07 2.68 13.29
CA CYS A 42 -9.62 1.67 12.42
C CYS A 42 -8.45 0.97 11.72
N PHE A 43 -8.34 -0.34 11.89
CA PHE A 43 -7.33 -1.16 11.24
C PHE A 43 -7.94 -1.79 9.99
N ILE A 44 -7.28 -1.62 8.85
CA ILE A 44 -7.68 -2.16 7.57
C ILE A 44 -6.60 -3.13 7.10
N ASP A 45 -6.98 -4.36 6.91
CA ASP A 45 -6.18 -5.43 6.33
C ASP A 45 -6.73 -5.77 4.93
N TYR A 46 -5.89 -5.69 3.91
CA TYR A 46 -6.30 -5.99 2.54
C TYR A 46 -6.19 -7.48 2.26
N GLY A 47 -7.32 -8.16 2.14
CA GLY A 47 -7.34 -9.58 1.76
C GLY A 47 -6.68 -9.81 0.39
N LYS A 48 -5.61 -10.62 0.35
CA LYS A 48 -4.86 -10.95 -0.88
C LYS A 48 -4.35 -9.71 -1.64
N ALA A 49 -3.77 -8.76 -0.91
CA ALA A 49 -3.38 -7.45 -1.40
C ALA A 49 -2.63 -7.49 -2.75
N PHE A 50 -1.55 -8.29 -2.82
CA PHE A 50 -0.73 -8.43 -4.04
C PHE A 50 -1.49 -9.13 -5.18
N ASP A 51 -2.32 -10.11 -4.87
CA ASP A 51 -3.06 -10.90 -5.87
C ASP A 51 -4.24 -10.11 -6.46
N CYS A 52 -4.69 -9.04 -5.80
CA CYS A 52 -5.85 -8.25 -6.20
C CYS A 52 -5.51 -7.02 -7.04
N VAL A 53 -4.24 -6.76 -7.33
CA VAL A 53 -3.82 -5.63 -8.17
C VAL A 53 -4.34 -5.79 -9.59
N ASP A 54 -5.19 -4.87 -10.03
CA ASP A 54 -5.71 -4.83 -11.41
C ASP A 54 -4.66 -4.22 -12.33
N HIS A 55 -4.21 -4.97 -13.33
CA HIS A 55 -3.17 -4.55 -14.26
C HIS A 55 -3.56 -3.30 -15.04
N ASN A 56 -4.79 -3.22 -15.55
CA ASN A 56 -5.25 -2.08 -16.36
C ASN A 56 -5.27 -0.79 -15.53
N LYS A 57 -5.74 -0.88 -14.28
CA LYS A 57 -5.68 0.24 -13.35
C LYS A 57 -4.25 0.61 -13.01
N LEU A 58 -3.38 -0.38 -12.77
CA LEU A 58 -1.97 -0.16 -12.46
C LEU A 58 -1.27 0.62 -13.59
N TRP A 59 -1.46 0.21 -14.86
CA TRP A 59 -0.86 0.90 -16.00
C TRP A 59 -1.37 2.34 -16.14
N LYS A 60 -2.65 2.58 -15.87
CA LYS A 60 -3.21 3.93 -15.84
C LYS A 60 -2.57 4.77 -14.74
N ILE A 61 -2.45 4.25 -13.55
CA ILE A 61 -1.81 4.92 -12.40
C ILE A 61 -0.36 5.30 -12.75
N LEU A 62 0.42 4.37 -13.30
CA LEU A 62 1.82 4.63 -13.68
C LEU A 62 1.95 5.78 -14.68
N LYS A 63 1.03 5.88 -15.64
CA LYS A 63 0.97 6.98 -16.60
C LYS A 63 0.61 8.31 -15.93
N GLU A 64 -0.38 8.30 -15.05
CA GLU A 64 -0.83 9.50 -14.32
C GLU A 64 0.26 10.09 -13.43
N ILE A 65 1.12 9.25 -12.83
CA ILE A 65 2.27 9.71 -12.02
C ILE A 65 3.51 10.04 -12.88
N GLY A 66 3.39 10.01 -14.21
CA GLY A 66 4.45 10.45 -15.13
C GLY A 66 5.51 9.39 -15.44
N ILE A 67 5.24 8.11 -15.21
CA ILE A 67 6.12 7.05 -15.68
C ILE A 67 6.08 6.99 -17.22
N PRO A 68 7.23 7.01 -17.91
CA PRO A 68 7.26 6.98 -19.38
C PRO A 68 6.52 5.78 -19.97
N ASP A 69 5.80 6.01 -21.07
CA ASP A 69 5.02 4.97 -21.75
C ASP A 69 5.84 3.74 -22.12
N GLN A 70 7.11 3.93 -22.49
CA GLN A 70 8.03 2.83 -22.81
C GLN A 70 8.25 1.89 -21.62
N LEU A 71 8.44 2.45 -20.40
CA LEU A 71 8.60 1.65 -19.19
C LEU A 71 7.28 1.00 -18.77
N THR A 72 6.17 1.70 -18.90
CA THR A 72 4.84 1.14 -18.61
C THR A 72 4.52 -0.02 -19.57
N CYS A 73 4.86 0.12 -20.85
CA CYS A 73 4.70 -0.94 -21.84
C CYS A 73 5.59 -2.15 -21.52
N LEU A 74 6.86 -1.92 -21.14
CA LEU A 74 7.78 -2.98 -20.73
C LEU A 74 7.24 -3.76 -19.53
N LEU A 75 6.76 -3.06 -18.49
CA LEU A 75 6.14 -3.70 -17.33
C LEU A 75 4.89 -4.49 -17.71
N GLY A 76 4.05 -3.92 -18.60
CA GLY A 76 2.88 -4.61 -19.14
C GLY A 76 3.25 -5.91 -19.85
N ASN A 77 4.29 -5.89 -20.68
CA ASN A 77 4.78 -7.08 -21.38
C ASN A 77 5.36 -8.13 -20.41
N LEU A 78 6.03 -7.70 -19.34
CA LEU A 78 6.52 -8.63 -18.30
C LEU A 78 5.37 -9.32 -17.54
N CYS A 79 4.23 -8.66 -17.41
CA CYS A 79 3.04 -9.23 -16.75
C CYS A 79 2.11 -9.95 -17.72
N ALA A 80 2.21 -9.69 -19.02
CA ALA A 80 1.36 -10.30 -20.03
C ALA A 80 1.73 -11.77 -20.26
N GLY A 81 0.72 -12.62 -20.34
CA GLY A 81 0.90 -14.04 -20.62
C GLY A 81 1.62 -14.83 -19.54
N GLN A 82 1.67 -14.32 -18.33
CA GLN A 82 2.21 -15.08 -17.20
C GLN A 82 1.29 -16.25 -16.88
N GLU A 83 1.93 -17.42 -16.70
CA GLU A 83 1.25 -18.66 -16.36
C GLU A 83 1.84 -19.21 -15.06
N ALA A 84 1.04 -19.90 -14.30
CA ALA A 84 1.45 -20.57 -13.09
C ALA A 84 0.93 -22.00 -13.05
N THR A 85 1.66 -22.84 -12.34
CA THR A 85 1.22 -24.20 -11.99
C THR A 85 1.60 -24.47 -10.54
N VAL A 86 0.89 -25.39 -9.91
CA VAL A 86 1.19 -25.81 -8.54
C VAL A 86 1.75 -27.23 -8.57
N ARG A 87 2.93 -27.42 -7.97
CA ARG A 87 3.52 -28.73 -7.75
C ARG A 87 3.01 -29.29 -6.42
N HIS A 88 2.50 -30.49 -6.44
CA HIS A 88 2.14 -31.25 -5.25
C HIS A 88 2.82 -32.63 -5.24
N GLY A 89 2.71 -33.36 -4.15
CA GLY A 89 3.44 -34.64 -3.96
C GLY A 89 3.20 -35.74 -5.01
N TYR A 90 2.11 -35.61 -5.78
CA TYR A 90 1.71 -36.58 -6.82
C TYR A 90 1.83 -36.02 -8.25
N GLY A 91 2.41 -34.82 -8.45
CA GLY A 91 2.59 -34.21 -9.77
C GLY A 91 2.41 -32.69 -9.77
N THR A 92 2.03 -32.16 -10.92
CA THR A 92 1.70 -30.74 -11.13
C THR A 92 0.29 -30.62 -11.66
N ILE A 93 -0.43 -29.56 -11.30
CA ILE A 93 -1.70 -29.23 -11.92
C ILE A 93 -1.46 -28.57 -13.29
N ASP A 94 -2.51 -28.50 -14.12
CA ASP A 94 -2.45 -27.80 -15.40
C ASP A 94 -2.06 -26.33 -15.21
N TRP A 95 -1.37 -25.78 -16.21
CA TRP A 95 -0.99 -24.39 -16.24
C TRP A 95 -2.22 -23.50 -16.36
N TYR A 96 -2.26 -22.43 -15.57
CA TYR A 96 -3.32 -21.43 -15.67
C TYR A 96 -2.72 -20.03 -15.82
N GLN A 97 -3.44 -19.18 -16.56
CA GLN A 97 -2.99 -17.82 -16.81
C GLN A 97 -3.26 -16.90 -15.63
N ILE A 98 -2.29 -16.02 -15.36
CA ILE A 98 -2.37 -14.99 -14.33
C ILE A 98 -2.89 -13.71 -15.00
N GLY A 99 -4.14 -13.33 -14.70
CA GLY A 99 -4.79 -12.14 -15.27
C GLY A 99 -4.73 -10.90 -14.39
N LYS A 100 -4.27 -11.01 -13.15
CA LYS A 100 -4.19 -9.91 -12.16
C LYS A 100 -3.15 -10.23 -11.09
N GLY A 101 -2.83 -9.23 -10.29
CA GLY A 101 -1.88 -9.36 -9.19
C GLY A 101 -0.46 -8.99 -9.58
N VAL A 102 0.38 -8.84 -8.57
CA VAL A 102 1.83 -8.66 -8.71
C VAL A 102 2.55 -9.80 -8.01
N CYS A 103 3.59 -10.35 -8.66
CA CYS A 103 4.26 -11.55 -8.20
C CYS A 103 4.95 -11.34 -6.85
N GLN A 104 4.59 -12.13 -5.84
CA GLN A 104 5.28 -12.14 -4.56
C GLN A 104 6.71 -12.64 -4.75
N GLY A 105 7.68 -11.91 -4.17
CA GLY A 105 9.11 -12.19 -4.34
C GLY A 105 9.78 -11.46 -5.52
N CYS A 106 9.03 -10.83 -6.41
CA CYS A 106 9.60 -9.96 -7.44
C CYS A 106 10.02 -8.61 -6.82
N ILE A 107 11.21 -8.14 -7.17
CA ILE A 107 11.78 -6.88 -6.65
C ILE A 107 10.92 -5.64 -6.98
N LEU A 108 10.14 -5.68 -8.05
CA LEU A 108 9.28 -4.57 -8.49
C LEU A 108 7.91 -4.56 -7.79
N SER A 109 7.42 -5.73 -7.40
CA SER A 109 6.06 -5.88 -6.86
C SER A 109 5.75 -5.01 -5.66
N PRO A 110 6.64 -4.86 -4.66
CA PRO A 110 6.40 -3.97 -3.53
C PRO A 110 6.21 -2.51 -3.94
N CYS A 111 6.98 -2.06 -4.93
CA CYS A 111 6.86 -0.69 -5.42
C CYS A 111 5.56 -0.47 -6.20
N LEU A 112 5.22 -1.39 -7.11
CA LEU A 112 3.99 -1.34 -7.89
C LEU A 112 2.76 -1.40 -6.98
N PHE A 113 2.79 -2.28 -5.98
CA PHE A 113 1.72 -2.35 -4.98
C PHE A 113 1.57 -1.05 -4.20
N ASN A 114 2.67 -0.48 -3.68
CA ASN A 114 2.61 0.78 -2.94
C ASN A 114 2.01 1.93 -3.76
N LEU A 115 2.37 2.04 -5.05
CA LEU A 115 1.80 3.05 -5.95
C LEU A 115 0.31 2.82 -6.19
N TYR A 116 -0.07 1.56 -6.37
CA TYR A 116 -1.48 1.17 -6.55
C TYR A 116 -2.31 1.47 -5.30
N ALA A 117 -1.82 1.08 -4.11
CA ALA A 117 -2.48 1.33 -2.84
C ALA A 117 -2.62 2.83 -2.54
N GLU A 118 -1.58 3.62 -2.85
CA GLU A 118 -1.60 5.07 -2.72
C GLU A 118 -2.70 5.71 -3.55
N TYR A 119 -2.83 5.30 -4.80
CA TYR A 119 -3.88 5.76 -5.68
C TYR A 119 -5.29 5.45 -5.12
N ILE A 120 -5.49 4.24 -4.60
CA ILE A 120 -6.77 3.85 -4.01
C ILE A 120 -7.11 4.74 -2.81
N VAL A 121 -6.15 4.97 -1.92
CA VAL A 121 -6.36 5.75 -0.70
C VAL A 121 -6.67 7.22 -1.04
N ARG A 122 -5.98 7.81 -2.02
CA ARG A 122 -6.26 9.17 -2.51
C ARG A 122 -7.67 9.28 -3.08
N ASN A 123 -8.05 8.34 -3.94
CA ASN A 123 -9.39 8.34 -4.54
C ASN A 123 -10.52 8.04 -3.54
N ALA A 124 -10.21 7.38 -2.44
CA ALA A 124 -11.15 7.19 -1.34
C ALA A 124 -11.30 8.43 -0.43
N GLY A 125 -10.56 9.52 -0.69
CA GLY A 125 -10.60 10.74 0.12
C GLY A 125 -10.05 10.56 1.54
N LEU A 126 -9.35 9.46 1.82
CA LEU A 126 -8.88 9.15 3.16
C LEU A 126 -7.74 10.06 3.63
N GLU A 127 -7.06 10.73 2.72
CA GLU A 127 -5.99 11.70 3.04
C GLU A 127 -6.54 13.07 3.41
N GLU A 128 -7.67 13.47 2.83
CA GLU A 128 -8.31 14.78 3.04
C GLU A 128 -9.19 14.81 4.29
N ALA A 129 -9.40 13.66 4.94
CA ALA A 129 -10.23 13.60 6.13
C ALA A 129 -9.67 14.52 7.23
N GLN A 130 -10.41 15.58 7.54
CA GLN A 130 -10.09 16.53 8.63
C GLN A 130 -10.13 15.88 10.02
N ALA A 131 -10.56 14.62 10.09
CA ALA A 131 -10.72 13.84 11.30
C ALA A 131 -9.40 13.45 11.99
N GLY A 132 -8.25 13.65 11.34
CA GLY A 132 -6.95 13.29 11.87
C GLY A 132 -6.51 14.06 13.10
N ILE A 133 -5.41 13.62 13.70
CA ILE A 133 -4.80 14.25 14.86
C ILE A 133 -3.76 15.27 14.40
N LYS A 134 -3.89 16.52 14.82
CA LYS A 134 -2.91 17.56 14.50
C LYS A 134 -1.71 17.47 15.44
N ILE A 135 -0.54 17.23 14.86
CA ILE A 135 0.74 17.18 15.58
C ILE A 135 1.70 18.13 14.87
N SER A 136 2.22 19.09 15.61
CA SER A 136 3.14 20.11 15.06
C SER A 136 2.66 20.74 13.75
N GLY A 137 1.35 21.02 13.67
CA GLY A 137 0.72 21.62 12.47
C GLY A 137 0.41 20.64 11.34
N ARG A 138 0.86 19.40 11.41
CA ARG A 138 0.54 18.35 10.43
C ARG A 138 -0.68 17.56 10.88
N ASN A 139 -1.59 17.29 9.96
CA ASN A 139 -2.71 16.40 10.21
C ASN A 139 -2.28 14.96 9.93
N ILE A 140 -2.26 14.13 10.96
CA ILE A 140 -1.95 12.70 10.83
C ILE A 140 -3.27 11.95 10.97
N ASN A 141 -3.73 11.36 9.90
CA ASN A 141 -5.01 10.63 9.82
C ASN A 141 -4.83 9.16 9.48
N ASN A 142 -3.66 8.75 9.01
CA ASN A 142 -3.38 7.35 8.70
C ASN A 142 -1.90 7.00 8.88
N PHE A 143 -1.63 5.72 9.06
CA PHE A 143 -0.32 5.07 9.01
C PHE A 143 -0.43 3.83 8.16
N ARG A 144 0.58 3.58 7.33
CA ARG A 144 0.58 2.44 6.41
C ARG A 144 1.90 1.69 6.48
N TYR A 145 1.79 0.38 6.45
CA TYR A 145 2.93 -0.51 6.30
C TYR A 145 2.57 -1.61 5.30
N ALA A 146 2.99 -1.43 4.05
CA ALA A 146 2.58 -2.24 2.91
C ALA A 146 1.04 -2.26 2.77
N ASP A 147 0.42 -3.40 2.99
CA ASP A 147 -1.01 -3.64 2.95
C ASP A 147 -1.74 -3.30 4.27
N ASP A 148 -1.04 -3.26 5.37
CA ASP A 148 -1.63 -2.83 6.65
C ASP A 148 -1.84 -1.32 6.69
N THR A 149 -3.08 -0.90 6.91
CA THR A 149 -3.45 0.51 7.04
C THR A 149 -4.17 0.76 8.35
N THR A 150 -3.73 1.77 9.07
CA THR A 150 -4.42 2.24 10.28
C THR A 150 -4.93 3.65 10.03
N LEU A 151 -6.23 3.85 10.14
CA LEU A 151 -6.85 5.17 10.14
C LEU A 151 -7.01 5.63 11.58
N ASN A 152 -6.73 6.90 11.83
CA ASN A 152 -6.95 7.50 13.13
C ASN A 152 -7.80 8.76 12.99
N GLY A 153 -8.64 8.98 13.98
CA GLY A 153 -9.53 10.10 14.02
C GLY A 153 -9.91 10.49 15.45
N ARG A 154 -10.44 11.70 15.55
CA ARG A 154 -11.07 12.22 16.79
C ARG A 154 -12.49 12.63 16.45
N LYS A 155 -13.34 12.58 17.46
CA LYS A 155 -14.72 13.08 17.36
C LYS A 155 -14.76 14.60 17.42
#